data_b2746b0849c3f7a02d03b6bc372765a9
#
_entry.id   b2746b0849c3f7a02d03b6bc372765a9
#
_cell.length_a   1.000
_cell.length_b   1.000
_cell.length_c   1.000
_cell.angle_alpha   90.00
_cell.angle_beta   90.00
_cell.angle_gamma   90.00
#
_symmetry.space_group_name_H-M   'P 1'
#
loop_
_entity.id
_entity.type
_entity.pdbx_description
1 polymer ?
#
loop_
_entity_poly.entity_id
_entity_poly.type
_entity_poly.pdbx_seq_one_letter_code
_entity_poly.pdbx_strand_id
1 'polypeptide(L)'
;MALSLPPALLGGVSLAMASCLALAQSSQVPASQVQPSQVQGPATTQAVPANVPAPSSQPALAEIPALQATAPSPDAPDPSLSPECRVPGSKLYTLAKLKAVKKALREHRAVQVLTIGSNSGGIGTAATYPVRLEDALTRSLPDVEVTVESRGVSGEIAFGAAERLRNQVAEIEPDLVVWQVGGNDALARVDIEEFAQSLAETVAWIKSHGIDVVLVDPQYTASLAKDDYYRQFVQAIQKVAEREQVPLVQRYEAMRYLATRAISALKGDTAQAGAGFRLADLGYRCMAEHVTRAITVSLLQPDIATPAVVAPAH
;
A
#
# COMPACT_ATOMS: atom_id res chain seq x y z
N MET A 1 61.89 -37.24 7.24
CA MET A 1 60.74 -38.06 7.63
C MET A 1 59.59 -37.70 6.69
N ALA A 2 59.35 -38.58 5.70
CA ALA A 2 58.31 -38.44 4.69
C ALA A 2 57.05 -39.14 5.20
N LEU A 3 55.91 -38.47 5.19
CA LEU A 3 54.58 -39.06 5.43
C LEU A 3 53.74 -39.03 4.15
N SER A 4 53.41 -40.25 3.77
CA SER A 4 52.76 -40.71 2.58
C SER A 4 51.22 -40.38 2.64
N LEU A 5 50.63 -39.89 1.54
CA LEU A 5 49.17 -39.76 1.30
C LEU A 5 48.65 -41.07 0.66
N PRO A 6 47.42 -41.51 1.00
CA PRO A 6 46.74 -42.58 0.27
C PRO A 6 45.85 -42.05 -0.89
N PRO A 7 45.53 -42.88 -1.89
CA PRO A 7 44.88 -42.48 -3.11
C PRO A 7 43.35 -42.43 -3.02
N ALA A 8 42.76 -41.56 -3.85
CA ALA A 8 41.32 -41.31 -4.04
C ALA A 8 40.64 -42.51 -4.72
N LEU A 9 39.46 -42.87 -4.20
CA LEU A 9 38.48 -43.77 -4.81
C LEU A 9 37.51 -42.96 -5.67
N LEU A 10 37.58 -43.19 -6.97
CA LEU A 10 36.56 -42.77 -7.95
C LEU A 10 35.38 -43.70 -7.86
N GLY A 11 34.23 -43.19 -7.40
CA GLY A 11 32.92 -43.82 -7.47
C GLY A 11 32.05 -43.13 -8.52
N GLY A 12 31.86 -43.80 -9.68
CA GLY A 12 30.95 -43.32 -10.70
C GLY A 12 29.48 -43.52 -10.30
N VAL A 13 28.66 -42.51 -10.51
CA VAL A 13 27.19 -42.60 -10.40
C VAL A 13 26.61 -42.43 -11.80
N SER A 14 26.04 -43.55 -12.29
CA SER A 14 25.29 -43.61 -13.54
C SER A 14 24.02 -42.75 -13.49
N LEU A 15 23.87 -41.94 -14.52
CA LEU A 15 22.70 -41.15 -14.81
C LEU A 15 21.65 -42.04 -15.52
N ALA A 16 20.57 -42.39 -14.83
CA ALA A 16 19.40 -43.02 -15.45
C ALA A 16 18.41 -41.93 -15.88
N MET A 17 18.30 -41.73 -17.20
CA MET A 17 17.23 -40.94 -17.81
C MET A 17 15.96 -41.77 -17.83
N ALA A 18 14.92 -41.33 -17.12
CA ALA A 18 13.55 -41.83 -17.27
C ALA A 18 12.73 -40.77 -18.02
N SER A 19 12.44 -41.05 -19.27
CA SER A 19 11.49 -40.30 -20.10
C SER A 19 10.06 -40.65 -19.66
N CYS A 20 9.31 -39.69 -19.11
CA CYS A 20 7.85 -39.79 -18.95
C CYS A 20 7.19 -38.97 -20.07
N LEU A 21 6.67 -39.66 -21.10
CA LEU A 21 5.64 -39.15 -22.00
C LEU A 21 4.33 -39.06 -21.21
N ALA A 22 3.82 -37.86 -20.98
CA ALA A 22 2.45 -37.66 -20.50
C ALA A 22 1.58 -37.25 -21.69
N LEU A 23 0.57 -38.09 -21.97
CA LEU A 23 -0.48 -37.89 -22.96
C LEU A 23 -1.37 -36.68 -22.56
N ALA A 24 -1.48 -35.73 -23.46
CA ALA A 24 -2.45 -34.65 -23.39
C ALA A 24 -3.83 -35.20 -23.77
N GLN A 25 -4.76 -35.26 -22.84
CA GLN A 25 -6.20 -35.43 -23.11
C GLN A 25 -6.87 -34.07 -23.15
N SER A 26 -7.28 -33.67 -24.35
CA SER A 26 -8.12 -32.51 -24.58
C SER A 26 -9.59 -32.88 -24.25
N SER A 27 -10.12 -32.27 -23.20
CA SER A 27 -11.55 -32.28 -22.89
C SER A 27 -12.25 -31.13 -23.61
N GLN A 28 -12.99 -31.43 -24.66
CA GLN A 28 -13.89 -30.49 -25.33
C GLN A 28 -15.16 -30.32 -24.47
N VAL A 29 -15.48 -29.06 -24.16
CA VAL A 29 -16.76 -28.63 -23.55
C VAL A 29 -17.69 -28.20 -24.69
N PRO A 30 -18.95 -28.70 -24.76
CA PRO A 30 -19.87 -28.30 -25.84
C PRO A 30 -20.43 -26.89 -25.59
N ALA A 31 -20.44 -26.09 -26.66
CA ALA A 31 -21.07 -24.79 -26.71
C ALA A 31 -22.59 -24.90 -26.65
N SER A 32 -23.21 -24.32 -25.60
CA SER A 32 -24.65 -24.11 -25.53
C SER A 32 -25.05 -22.88 -26.34
N GLN A 33 -25.87 -23.10 -27.36
CA GLN A 33 -26.49 -22.06 -28.17
C GLN A 33 -27.59 -21.36 -27.35
N VAL A 34 -27.50 -20.03 -27.21
CA VAL A 34 -28.58 -19.20 -26.68
C VAL A 34 -29.23 -18.49 -27.87
N GLN A 35 -30.52 -18.80 -28.12
CA GLN A 35 -31.35 -18.14 -29.11
C GLN A 35 -31.80 -16.75 -28.61
N PRO A 36 -31.90 -15.73 -29.47
CA PRO A 36 -32.48 -14.46 -29.10
C PRO A 36 -34.01 -14.50 -29.20
N SER A 37 -34.67 -14.20 -28.08
CA SER A 37 -36.13 -13.97 -28.06
C SER A 37 -36.45 -12.57 -28.53
N GLN A 38 -37.20 -12.48 -29.63
CA GLN A 38 -37.83 -11.25 -30.10
C GLN A 38 -39.05 -10.97 -29.23
N VAL A 39 -39.15 -9.73 -28.70
CA VAL A 39 -40.40 -9.21 -28.14
C VAL A 39 -40.84 -8.03 -28.99
N GLN A 40 -41.96 -8.23 -29.69
CA GLN A 40 -42.66 -7.19 -30.41
C GLN A 40 -43.50 -6.33 -29.42
N GLY A 41 -43.34 -4.99 -29.52
CA GLY A 41 -44.25 -4.06 -28.87
C GLY A 41 -45.33 -3.55 -29.82
N PRO A 42 -46.45 -3.04 -29.34
CA PRO A 42 -47.27 -2.16 -30.15
C PRO A 42 -47.15 -0.67 -29.71
N ALA A 43 -47.01 0.15 -30.70
CA ALA A 43 -47.12 1.60 -30.59
C ALA A 43 -48.57 2.04 -30.31
N THR A 44 -48.74 2.97 -29.38
CA THR A 44 -49.97 3.77 -29.32
C THR A 44 -49.63 5.24 -29.06
N THR A 45 -49.78 6.04 -30.08
CA THR A 45 -49.71 7.48 -30.08
C THR A 45 -51.00 8.06 -29.46
N GLN A 46 -50.91 8.84 -28.39
CA GLN A 46 -51.99 9.74 -27.98
C GLN A 46 -51.43 11.15 -27.77
N ALA A 47 -51.99 12.07 -28.58
CA ALA A 47 -51.78 13.49 -28.47
C ALA A 47 -52.57 14.04 -27.29
N VAL A 48 -51.94 14.95 -26.50
CA VAL A 48 -52.61 15.74 -25.45
C VAL A 48 -52.49 17.21 -25.81
N PRO A 49 -53.60 17.99 -25.69
CA PRO A 49 -53.65 19.38 -26.11
C PRO A 49 -52.97 20.33 -25.10
N ALA A 50 -52.37 21.36 -25.66
CA ALA A 50 -51.81 22.48 -24.92
C ALA A 50 -52.91 23.32 -24.28
N ASN A 51 -52.83 23.59 -22.99
CA ASN A 51 -53.34 24.80 -22.35
C ASN A 51 -52.67 24.97 -20.98
N VAL A 52 -51.79 25.97 -20.88
CA VAL A 52 -51.16 26.36 -19.62
C VAL A 52 -51.41 27.83 -19.40
N PRO A 53 -52.09 28.25 -18.32
CA PRO A 53 -51.96 29.61 -17.81
C PRO A 53 -50.81 29.65 -16.79
N ALA A 54 -49.92 30.63 -16.93
CA ALA A 54 -48.85 30.91 -15.97
C ALA A 54 -49.43 31.36 -14.62
N PRO A 55 -48.87 30.94 -13.51
CA PRO A 55 -48.85 31.71 -12.27
C PRO A 55 -47.45 32.20 -11.95
N SER A 56 -47.32 33.50 -11.95
CA SER A 56 -46.24 34.21 -11.25
C SER A 56 -46.39 34.04 -9.75
N SER A 57 -45.49 33.32 -9.15
CA SER A 57 -45.19 33.40 -7.69
C SER A 57 -43.80 32.87 -7.49
N GLN A 58 -42.84 33.76 -7.30
CA GLN A 58 -41.52 33.41 -6.77
C GLN A 58 -41.70 32.86 -5.36
N PRO A 59 -41.25 31.63 -5.06
CA PRO A 59 -41.08 31.22 -3.66
C PRO A 59 -39.81 31.87 -3.15
N ALA A 60 -39.91 32.48 -1.98
CA ALA A 60 -38.82 32.97 -1.19
C ALA A 60 -37.77 31.87 -1.06
N LEU A 61 -36.52 32.19 -1.38
CA LEU A 61 -35.34 31.35 -1.08
C LEU A 61 -35.30 31.18 0.43
N ALA A 62 -35.82 30.05 0.91
CA ALA A 62 -35.51 29.57 2.25
C ALA A 62 -34.02 29.39 2.32
N GLU A 63 -33.36 30.16 3.19
CA GLU A 63 -31.95 29.95 3.55
C GLU A 63 -31.80 28.51 4.01
N ILE A 64 -31.15 27.71 3.17
CA ILE A 64 -30.66 26.40 3.56
C ILE A 64 -29.58 26.69 4.60
N PRO A 65 -29.73 26.22 5.86
CA PRO A 65 -28.64 26.36 6.83
C PRO A 65 -27.42 25.75 6.19
N ALA A 66 -26.35 26.55 6.00
CA ALA A 66 -25.07 26.07 5.56
C ALA A 66 -24.65 24.99 6.58
N LEU A 67 -24.71 23.73 6.17
CA LEU A 67 -24.03 22.64 6.86
C LEU A 67 -22.56 23.04 6.88
N GLN A 68 -22.15 23.63 8.00
CA GLN A 68 -20.74 23.79 8.31
C GLN A 68 -20.22 22.38 8.51
N ALA A 69 -19.76 21.78 7.43
CA ALA A 69 -18.92 20.60 7.49
C ALA A 69 -17.65 21.02 8.22
N THR A 70 -17.66 20.90 9.54
CA THR A 70 -16.49 21.03 10.38
C THR A 70 -15.50 20.04 9.82
N ALA A 71 -14.37 20.52 9.28
CA ALA A 71 -13.30 19.66 8.85
C ALA A 71 -12.96 18.71 10.02
N PRO A 72 -12.89 17.38 9.79
CA PRO A 72 -12.64 16.45 10.86
C PRO A 72 -11.35 16.84 11.57
N SER A 73 -11.37 16.89 12.90
CA SER A 73 -10.18 17.15 13.69
C SER A 73 -9.07 16.18 13.28
N PRO A 74 -7.83 16.63 13.09
CA PRO A 74 -6.70 15.77 12.73
C PRO A 74 -6.46 14.66 13.76
N ASP A 75 -6.97 14.83 14.96
CA ASP A 75 -6.91 13.84 16.05
C ASP A 75 -8.12 12.89 16.10
N ALA A 76 -9.14 13.09 15.26
CA ALA A 76 -10.24 12.15 15.15
C ALA A 76 -9.83 10.93 14.30
N PRO A 77 -10.31 9.71 14.69
CA PRO A 77 -10.10 8.53 13.87
C PRO A 77 -10.67 8.71 12.45
N ASP A 78 -9.89 8.36 11.44
CA ASP A 78 -10.27 8.53 10.04
C ASP A 78 -11.49 7.65 9.70
N PRO A 79 -12.64 8.24 9.33
CA PRO A 79 -13.86 7.49 9.07
C PRO A 79 -13.81 6.70 7.75
N SER A 80 -12.87 6.99 6.86
CA SER A 80 -12.70 6.27 5.59
C SER A 80 -12.11 4.87 5.75
N LEU A 81 -11.52 4.60 6.93
CA LEU A 81 -10.95 3.30 7.27
C LEU A 81 -12.02 2.37 7.86
N SER A 82 -11.85 1.08 7.70
CA SER A 82 -12.71 0.09 8.37
C SER A 82 -12.65 0.27 9.90
N PRO A 83 -13.74 -0.01 10.65
CA PRO A 83 -13.84 0.30 12.08
C PRO A 83 -12.65 -0.18 12.91
N GLU A 84 -12.12 -1.36 12.58
CA GLU A 84 -11.01 -2.00 13.29
C GLU A 84 -9.64 -1.37 12.97
N CYS A 85 -9.53 -0.69 11.81
CA CYS A 85 -8.30 -0.07 11.35
C CYS A 85 -8.27 1.46 11.56
N ARG A 86 -9.31 2.05 12.16
CA ARG A 86 -9.45 3.50 12.34
C ARG A 86 -8.42 4.06 13.30
N VAL A 87 -7.60 4.95 12.77
CA VAL A 87 -6.54 5.68 13.48
C VAL A 87 -6.62 7.15 13.09
N PRO A 88 -6.33 8.11 13.99
CA PRO A 88 -6.18 9.51 13.64
C PRO A 88 -5.10 9.71 12.57
N GLY A 89 -5.35 10.63 11.61
CA GLY A 89 -4.39 10.92 10.55
C GLY A 89 -3.02 11.34 11.08
N SER A 90 -2.98 12.10 12.18
CA SER A 90 -1.75 12.52 12.87
C SER A 90 -0.88 11.37 13.40
N LYS A 91 -1.45 10.16 13.53
CA LYS A 91 -0.79 8.93 13.99
C LYS A 91 -0.67 7.88 12.90
N LEU A 92 -1.09 8.24 11.70
CA LEU A 92 -1.18 7.29 10.60
C LEU A 92 -0.16 7.57 9.52
N TYR A 93 0.03 8.84 9.14
CA TYR A 93 0.92 9.19 8.05
C TYR A 93 1.47 10.61 8.16
N THR A 94 2.63 10.81 7.54
CA THR A 94 3.06 12.12 7.04
C THR A 94 2.84 12.15 5.53
N LEU A 95 2.53 13.32 4.99
CA LEU A 95 2.14 13.47 3.59
C LEU A 95 3.23 14.17 2.80
N ALA A 96 3.42 13.71 1.57
CA ALA A 96 4.23 14.39 0.56
C ALA A 96 3.64 14.12 -0.83
N LYS A 97 4.14 14.81 -1.85
CA LYS A 97 3.60 14.70 -3.20
C LYS A 97 4.00 13.40 -3.88
N LEU A 98 3.04 12.79 -4.57
CA LEU A 98 3.23 11.65 -5.46
C LEU A 98 3.08 12.14 -6.90
N LYS A 99 4.18 12.41 -7.58
CA LYS A 99 4.22 13.04 -8.91
C LYS A 99 4.02 12.03 -10.03
N ALA A 100 4.66 10.87 -9.94
CA ALA A 100 4.60 9.82 -10.95
C ALA A 100 3.20 9.19 -10.99
N VAL A 101 2.66 8.83 -9.83
CA VAL A 101 1.28 8.30 -9.73
C VAL A 101 0.27 9.34 -10.23
N LYS A 102 0.39 10.60 -9.81
CA LYS A 102 -0.48 11.69 -10.27
C LYS A 102 -0.41 11.90 -11.79
N LYS A 103 0.78 11.71 -12.37
CA LYS A 103 0.97 11.75 -13.83
C LYS A 103 0.26 10.58 -14.51
N ALA A 104 0.46 9.34 -14.04
CA ALA A 104 -0.21 8.15 -14.58
C ALA A 104 -1.74 8.29 -14.57
N LEU A 105 -2.31 8.80 -13.45
CA LEU A 105 -3.75 9.07 -13.34
C LEU A 105 -4.25 10.08 -14.36
N ARG A 106 -3.52 11.19 -14.56
CA ARG A 106 -3.89 12.20 -15.56
C ARG A 106 -3.83 11.69 -17.01
N GLU A 107 -2.92 10.76 -17.26
CA GLU A 107 -2.72 10.12 -18.56
C GLU A 107 -3.63 8.91 -18.77
N HIS A 108 -4.49 8.56 -17.80
CA HIS A 108 -5.32 7.35 -17.78
C HIS A 108 -4.50 6.07 -18.06
N ARG A 109 -3.27 6.05 -17.59
CA ARG A 109 -2.35 4.92 -17.71
C ARG A 109 -2.44 4.04 -16.47
N ALA A 110 -2.22 2.75 -16.62
CA ALA A 110 -2.08 1.83 -15.50
C ALA A 110 -1.01 2.32 -14.51
N VAL A 111 -1.24 2.10 -13.21
CA VAL A 111 -0.30 2.41 -12.13
C VAL A 111 0.39 1.13 -11.69
N GLN A 112 1.70 1.09 -11.85
CA GLN A 112 2.54 -0.02 -11.41
C GLN A 112 3.12 0.28 -10.02
N VAL A 113 2.85 -0.58 -9.05
CA VAL A 113 3.32 -0.46 -7.67
C VAL A 113 4.27 -1.61 -7.34
N LEU A 114 5.46 -1.29 -6.90
CA LEU A 114 6.44 -2.25 -6.40
C LEU A 114 6.46 -2.22 -4.87
N THR A 115 6.19 -3.35 -4.20
CA THR A 115 6.32 -3.46 -2.74
C THR A 115 7.62 -4.17 -2.36
N ILE A 116 8.39 -3.55 -1.47
CA ILE A 116 9.66 -4.04 -0.92
C ILE A 116 9.55 -4.15 0.60
N GLY A 117 10.26 -5.07 1.18
CA GLY A 117 10.36 -5.26 2.61
C GLY A 117 10.14 -6.70 3.05
N SER A 118 10.07 -6.93 4.34
CA SER A 118 9.87 -8.26 4.89
C SER A 118 8.49 -8.77 4.46
N ASN A 119 8.52 -9.80 3.64
CA ASN A 119 7.32 -10.47 3.15
C ASN A 119 6.76 -11.34 4.28
N SER A 120 6.07 -10.72 5.19
CA SER A 120 5.30 -11.41 6.23
C SER A 120 3.99 -11.98 5.66
N GLY A 121 4.05 -12.47 4.42
CA GLY A 121 3.00 -13.30 3.85
C GLY A 121 2.85 -14.54 4.70
N GLY A 122 1.94 -14.51 5.66
CA GLY A 122 1.68 -15.63 6.54
C GLY A 122 1.35 -16.87 5.70
N ILE A 123 2.10 -17.92 5.91
CA ILE A 123 1.79 -19.25 5.38
C ILE A 123 0.36 -19.57 5.84
N GLY A 124 -0.58 -19.69 4.89
CA GLY A 124 -1.97 -20.08 5.17
C GLY A 124 -3.01 -18.95 5.29
N THR A 125 -2.69 -17.69 4.98
CA THR A 125 -3.70 -16.62 4.87
C THR A 125 -4.23 -16.53 3.43
N ALA A 126 -5.53 -16.36 3.28
CA ALA A 126 -6.21 -16.32 1.97
C ALA A 126 -5.80 -15.12 1.10
N ALA A 127 -5.24 -14.07 1.70
CA ALA A 127 -4.72 -12.90 1.00
C ALA A 127 -3.52 -12.31 1.74
N THR A 128 -2.39 -12.21 1.06
CA THR A 128 -1.18 -11.54 1.55
C THR A 128 -1.37 -10.01 1.54
N TYR A 129 -0.47 -9.27 2.21
CA TYR A 129 -0.51 -7.81 2.21
C TYR A 129 -0.49 -7.19 0.80
N PRO A 130 0.35 -7.61 -0.15
CA PRO A 130 0.36 -7.03 -1.50
C PRO A 130 -0.98 -7.19 -2.24
N VAL A 131 -1.61 -8.37 -2.15
CA VAL A 131 -2.94 -8.63 -2.76
C VAL A 131 -4.00 -7.70 -2.15
N ARG A 132 -4.00 -7.53 -0.83
CA ARG A 132 -4.93 -6.60 -0.16
C ARG A 132 -4.67 -5.14 -0.52
N LEU A 133 -3.41 -4.78 -0.75
CA LEU A 133 -3.04 -3.43 -1.19
C LEU A 133 -3.54 -3.16 -2.61
N GLU A 134 -3.37 -4.12 -3.52
CA GLU A 134 -3.89 -4.03 -4.88
C GLU A 134 -5.41 -3.87 -4.90
N ASP A 135 -6.14 -4.71 -4.18
CA ASP A 135 -7.59 -4.61 -4.02
C ASP A 135 -8.03 -3.24 -3.45
N ALA A 136 -7.31 -2.72 -2.46
CA ALA A 136 -7.65 -1.45 -1.83
C ALA A 136 -7.35 -0.26 -2.75
N LEU A 137 -6.24 -0.28 -3.46
CA LEU A 137 -5.87 0.76 -4.44
C LEU A 137 -6.82 0.75 -5.64
N THR A 138 -7.14 -0.42 -6.20
CA THR A 138 -8.10 -0.57 -7.31
C THR A 138 -9.47 0.03 -6.95
N ARG A 139 -9.95 -0.20 -5.73
CA ARG A 139 -11.20 0.42 -5.26
C ARG A 139 -11.10 1.93 -5.07
N SER A 140 -9.92 2.44 -4.75
CA SER A 140 -9.69 3.86 -4.45
C SER A 140 -9.33 4.68 -5.70
N LEU A 141 -8.90 4.02 -6.77
CA LEU A 141 -8.49 4.61 -8.05
C LEU A 141 -9.25 3.93 -9.20
N PRO A 142 -10.59 4.08 -9.27
CA PRO A 142 -11.45 3.27 -10.16
C PRO A 142 -11.23 3.53 -11.65
N ASP A 143 -10.64 4.68 -12.02
CA ASP A 143 -10.47 5.09 -13.41
C ASP A 143 -9.20 4.55 -14.08
N VAL A 144 -8.39 3.81 -13.34
CA VAL A 144 -7.13 3.24 -13.84
C VAL A 144 -6.91 1.83 -13.32
N GLU A 145 -6.23 1.02 -14.10
CA GLU A 145 -5.73 -0.28 -13.65
C GLU A 145 -4.58 -0.08 -12.64
N VAL A 146 -4.59 -0.84 -11.56
CA VAL A 146 -3.51 -0.86 -10.57
C VAL A 146 -2.96 -2.27 -10.47
N THR A 147 -1.66 -2.42 -10.57
CA THR A 147 -0.96 -3.69 -10.36
C THR A 147 0.04 -3.55 -9.22
N VAL A 148 0.04 -4.49 -8.29
CA VAL A 148 0.98 -4.50 -7.16
C VAL A 148 1.90 -5.70 -7.25
N GLU A 149 3.15 -5.46 -7.59
CA GLU A 149 4.18 -6.48 -7.59
C GLU A 149 4.97 -6.49 -6.28
N SER A 150 5.15 -7.69 -5.70
CA SER A 150 5.86 -7.86 -4.43
C SER A 150 7.20 -8.53 -4.63
N ARG A 151 8.26 -7.86 -4.20
CA ARG A 151 9.65 -8.36 -4.24
C ARG A 151 10.29 -8.36 -2.85
N GLY A 152 9.49 -8.54 -1.80
CA GLY A 152 9.99 -8.62 -0.44
C GLY A 152 10.76 -9.92 -0.16
N VAL A 153 11.79 -9.82 0.68
CA VAL A 153 12.58 -10.97 1.17
C VAL A 153 12.50 -10.99 2.70
N SER A 154 12.17 -12.16 3.24
CA SER A 154 12.06 -12.32 4.69
C SER A 154 13.42 -12.14 5.38
N GLY A 155 13.46 -11.33 6.44
CA GLY A 155 14.68 -11.07 7.21
C GLY A 155 15.67 -10.10 6.55
N GLU A 156 15.39 -9.61 5.35
CA GLU A 156 16.29 -8.69 4.64
C GLU A 156 16.38 -7.34 5.34
N ILE A 157 17.59 -6.82 5.46
CA ILE A 157 17.88 -5.46 5.93
C ILE A 157 17.86 -4.46 4.76
N ALA A 158 17.78 -3.16 5.09
CA ALA A 158 17.63 -2.09 4.09
C ALA A 158 18.73 -2.08 3.03
N PHE A 159 19.98 -2.36 3.42
CA PHE A 159 21.12 -2.39 2.50
C PHE A 159 20.95 -3.47 1.41
N GLY A 160 20.60 -4.70 1.78
CA GLY A 160 20.35 -5.78 0.81
C GLY A 160 19.15 -5.47 -0.10
N ALA A 161 18.09 -4.89 0.47
CA ALA A 161 16.94 -4.45 -0.30
C ALA A 161 17.31 -3.35 -1.32
N ALA A 162 18.15 -2.38 -0.94
CA ALA A 162 18.61 -1.29 -1.80
C ALA A 162 19.41 -1.79 -3.02
N GLU A 163 20.26 -2.77 -2.83
CA GLU A 163 21.03 -3.39 -3.93
C GLU A 163 20.11 -4.08 -4.95
N ARG A 164 19.14 -4.86 -4.45
CA ARG A 164 18.18 -5.57 -5.32
C ARG A 164 17.21 -4.62 -6.03
N LEU A 165 16.80 -3.55 -5.35
CA LEU A 165 15.79 -2.60 -5.82
C LEU A 165 16.16 -2.01 -7.19
N ARG A 166 17.43 -1.73 -7.43
CA ARG A 166 17.90 -1.17 -8.71
C ARG A 166 17.56 -2.06 -9.89
N ASN A 167 17.77 -3.38 -9.75
CA ASN A 167 17.43 -4.35 -10.80
C ASN A 167 15.92 -4.48 -10.95
N GLN A 168 15.18 -4.47 -9.83
CA GLN A 168 13.72 -4.61 -9.83
C GLN A 168 13.02 -3.40 -10.43
N VAL A 169 13.52 -2.20 -10.16
CA VAL A 169 13.03 -0.97 -10.79
C VAL A 169 13.23 -1.02 -12.31
N ALA A 170 14.38 -1.52 -12.78
CA ALA A 170 14.64 -1.66 -14.23
C ALA A 170 13.78 -2.76 -14.89
N GLU A 171 13.39 -3.80 -14.15
CA GLU A 171 12.56 -4.91 -14.66
C GLU A 171 11.06 -4.53 -14.69
N ILE A 172 10.58 -3.85 -13.66
CA ILE A 172 9.14 -3.63 -13.41
C ILE A 172 8.71 -2.24 -13.91
N GLU A 173 9.61 -1.27 -13.98
CA GLU A 173 9.34 0.14 -14.33
C GLU A 173 8.17 0.72 -13.49
N PRO A 174 8.23 0.68 -12.15
CA PRO A 174 7.11 1.08 -11.31
C PRO A 174 6.90 2.60 -11.31
N ASP A 175 5.66 3.03 -11.12
CA ASP A 175 5.33 4.42 -10.81
C ASP A 175 5.53 4.74 -9.33
N LEU A 176 5.41 3.72 -8.49
CA LEU A 176 5.47 3.84 -7.03
C LEU A 176 6.21 2.67 -6.39
N VAL A 177 7.14 2.97 -5.51
CA VAL A 177 7.74 2.00 -4.59
C VAL A 177 7.13 2.19 -3.19
N VAL A 178 6.54 1.14 -2.64
CA VAL A 178 6.12 1.08 -1.23
C VAL A 178 7.14 0.25 -0.47
N TRP A 179 7.94 0.90 0.37
CA TRP A 179 9.06 0.25 1.06
C TRP A 179 8.84 0.17 2.56
N GLN A 180 8.58 -1.05 3.05
CA GLN A 180 8.55 -1.34 4.47
C GLN A 180 9.97 -1.63 4.96
N VAL A 181 10.50 -0.79 5.86
CA VAL A 181 11.93 -0.75 6.19
C VAL A 181 12.18 -0.59 7.69
N GLY A 182 13.38 -0.97 8.14
CA GLY A 182 13.94 -0.69 9.45
C GLY A 182 13.65 -1.72 10.54
N GLY A 183 12.68 -2.60 10.35
CA GLY A 183 12.35 -3.62 11.37
C GLY A 183 13.44 -4.66 11.55
N ASN A 184 13.93 -5.24 10.45
CA ASN A 184 15.02 -6.22 10.47
C ASN A 184 16.36 -5.56 10.81
N ASP A 185 16.57 -4.33 10.35
CA ASP A 185 17.77 -3.54 10.66
C ASP A 185 17.92 -3.32 12.17
N ALA A 186 16.83 -2.93 12.83
CA ALA A 186 16.80 -2.74 14.28
C ALA A 186 17.05 -4.05 15.04
N LEU A 187 16.47 -5.17 14.58
CA LEU A 187 16.68 -6.48 15.19
C LEU A 187 18.10 -6.99 14.96
N ALA A 188 18.71 -6.72 13.82
CA ALA A 188 20.08 -7.04 13.48
C ALA A 188 21.10 -6.09 14.11
N ARG A 189 20.65 -5.02 14.80
CA ARG A 189 21.52 -4.01 15.41
C ARG A 189 22.44 -3.32 14.41
N VAL A 190 21.95 -3.08 13.19
CA VAL A 190 22.64 -2.27 12.18
C VAL A 190 22.89 -0.87 12.73
N ASP A 191 24.01 -0.24 12.39
CA ASP A 191 24.26 1.14 12.80
C ASP A 191 23.20 2.08 12.25
N ILE A 192 22.67 2.98 13.10
CA ILE A 192 21.51 3.81 12.78
C ILE A 192 21.86 4.90 11.76
N GLU A 193 23.06 5.43 11.81
CA GLU A 193 23.50 6.50 10.91
C GLU A 193 23.77 5.91 9.52
N GLU A 194 24.46 4.77 9.45
CA GLU A 194 24.67 4.04 8.19
C GLU A 194 23.33 3.62 7.56
N PHE A 195 22.39 3.12 8.36
CA PHE A 195 21.05 2.80 7.91
C PHE A 195 20.32 4.02 7.36
N ALA A 196 20.30 5.15 8.09
CA ALA A 196 19.61 6.36 7.69
C ALA A 196 20.21 6.97 6.41
N GLN A 197 21.52 6.90 6.27
CA GLN A 197 22.22 7.36 5.07
C GLN A 197 21.86 6.47 3.87
N SER A 198 22.01 5.16 3.98
CA SER A 198 21.67 4.20 2.91
C SER A 198 20.21 4.31 2.47
N LEU A 199 19.28 4.45 3.43
CA LEU A 199 17.86 4.65 3.14
C LEU A 199 17.63 5.94 2.34
N ALA A 200 18.23 7.06 2.78
CA ALA A 200 18.07 8.33 2.10
C ALA A 200 18.65 8.33 0.68
N GLU A 201 19.85 7.79 0.51
CA GLU A 201 20.49 7.66 -0.81
C GLU A 201 19.64 6.81 -1.76
N THR A 202 19.06 5.73 -1.26
CA THR A 202 18.18 4.86 -2.06
C THR A 202 16.88 5.58 -2.44
N VAL A 203 16.24 6.29 -1.51
CA VAL A 203 15.04 7.09 -1.79
C VAL A 203 15.35 8.17 -2.82
N ALA A 204 16.45 8.90 -2.66
CA ALA A 204 16.87 9.92 -3.62
C ALA A 204 17.13 9.32 -5.01
N TRP A 205 17.76 8.13 -5.08
CA TRP A 205 17.99 7.43 -6.32
C TRP A 205 16.67 7.04 -7.03
N ILE A 206 15.70 6.46 -6.31
CA ILE A 206 14.38 6.11 -6.88
C ILE A 206 13.70 7.37 -7.44
N LYS A 207 13.67 8.45 -6.67
CA LYS A 207 13.07 9.73 -7.09
C LYS A 207 13.76 10.35 -8.31
N SER A 208 15.09 10.20 -8.43
CA SER A 208 15.83 10.69 -9.60
C SER A 208 15.47 9.97 -10.90
N HIS A 209 14.90 8.76 -10.79
CA HIS A 209 14.35 7.99 -11.92
C HIS A 209 12.87 8.31 -12.20
N GLY A 210 12.31 9.35 -11.55
CA GLY A 210 10.93 9.77 -11.78
C GLY A 210 9.88 8.86 -11.15
N ILE A 211 10.28 8.07 -10.14
CA ILE A 211 9.42 7.11 -9.42
C ILE A 211 9.08 7.68 -8.05
N ASP A 212 7.83 7.54 -7.63
CA ASP A 212 7.41 7.94 -6.29
C ASP A 212 7.80 6.89 -5.24
N VAL A 213 7.96 7.32 -3.99
CA VAL A 213 8.26 6.44 -2.86
C VAL A 213 7.29 6.71 -1.73
N VAL A 214 6.77 5.66 -1.12
CA VAL A 214 6.08 5.68 0.18
C VAL A 214 6.85 4.78 1.13
N LEU A 215 7.32 5.34 2.24
CA LEU A 215 7.95 4.55 3.30
C LEU A 215 6.89 4.02 4.28
N VAL A 216 7.14 2.84 4.83
CA VAL A 216 6.34 2.25 5.91
C VAL A 216 7.30 1.89 7.03
N ASP A 217 7.13 2.50 8.19
CA ASP A 217 7.98 2.25 9.35
C ASP A 217 7.71 0.88 10.01
N PRO A 218 8.54 0.44 10.96
CA PRO A 218 8.45 -0.88 11.58
C PRO A 218 7.12 -1.13 12.31
N GLN A 219 6.82 -2.40 12.54
CA GLN A 219 5.68 -2.79 13.33
C GLN A 219 5.85 -2.46 14.83
N TYR A 220 4.74 -2.22 15.53
CA TYR A 220 4.71 -2.14 16.98
C TYR A 220 4.37 -3.49 17.60
N THR A 221 5.10 -3.86 18.64
CA THR A 221 4.68 -4.86 19.65
C THR A 221 5.06 -4.35 21.04
N ALA A 222 4.37 -4.85 22.07
CA ALA A 222 4.66 -4.44 23.44
C ALA A 222 6.09 -4.80 23.92
N SER A 223 6.70 -5.81 23.34
CA SER A 223 8.10 -6.19 23.59
C SER A 223 9.07 -5.26 22.88
N LEU A 224 8.88 -5.00 21.58
CA LEU A 224 9.73 -4.12 20.77
C LEU A 224 9.65 -2.65 21.24
N ALA A 225 8.51 -2.23 21.79
CA ALA A 225 8.36 -0.90 22.34
C ALA A 225 9.22 -0.61 23.59
N LYS A 226 9.75 -1.65 24.23
CA LYS A 226 10.68 -1.52 25.38
C LYS A 226 12.12 -1.37 24.93
N ASP A 227 12.40 -1.64 23.68
CA ASP A 227 13.74 -1.54 23.09
C ASP A 227 13.96 -0.11 22.55
N ASP A 228 14.82 0.65 23.24
CA ASP A 228 15.17 2.01 22.85
C ASP A 228 15.83 2.07 21.48
N TYR A 229 16.64 1.07 21.15
CA TYR A 229 17.29 0.99 19.84
C TYR A 229 16.29 0.83 18.71
N TYR A 230 15.28 -0.02 18.91
CA TYR A 230 14.20 -0.19 17.94
C TYR A 230 13.43 1.13 17.70
N ARG A 231 13.15 1.90 18.77
CA ARG A 231 12.49 3.21 18.65
C ARG A 231 13.33 4.25 17.92
N GLN A 232 14.66 4.18 18.04
CA GLN A 232 15.55 5.07 17.30
C GLN A 232 15.47 4.83 15.77
N PHE A 233 15.27 3.59 15.32
CA PHE A 233 14.99 3.30 13.89
C PHE A 233 13.69 3.93 13.41
N VAL A 234 12.61 3.85 14.22
CA VAL A 234 11.34 4.54 13.88
C VAL A 234 11.58 6.03 13.67
N GLN A 235 12.32 6.66 14.58
CA GLN A 235 12.66 8.10 14.48
C GLN A 235 13.59 8.41 13.31
N ALA A 236 14.55 7.55 13.01
CA ALA A 236 15.46 7.73 11.87
C ALA A 236 14.69 7.70 10.55
N ILE A 237 13.74 6.77 10.39
CA ILE A 237 12.90 6.68 9.19
C ILE A 237 12.03 7.94 9.03
N GLN A 238 11.45 8.45 10.13
CA GLN A 238 10.68 9.69 10.10
C GLN A 238 11.52 10.87 9.60
N LYS A 239 12.72 11.03 10.13
CA LYS A 239 13.67 12.08 9.70
C LYS A 239 14.06 11.93 8.22
N VAL A 240 14.28 10.71 7.75
CA VAL A 240 14.59 10.46 6.33
C VAL A 240 13.38 10.80 5.47
N ALA A 241 12.17 10.38 5.82
CA ALA A 241 10.96 10.71 5.08
C ALA A 241 10.72 12.22 4.97
N GLU A 242 10.93 12.95 6.06
CA GLU A 242 10.84 14.41 6.10
C GLU A 242 11.90 15.07 5.20
N ARG A 243 13.16 14.67 5.33
CA ARG A 243 14.27 15.20 4.55
C ARG A 243 14.08 14.94 3.06
N GLU A 244 13.72 13.73 2.70
CA GLU A 244 13.53 13.31 1.32
C GLU A 244 12.17 13.70 0.75
N GLN A 245 11.28 14.32 1.56
CA GLN A 245 9.95 14.75 1.14
C GLN A 245 9.15 13.62 0.48
N VAL A 246 9.08 12.48 1.16
CA VAL A 246 8.27 11.31 0.77
C VAL A 246 7.22 11.00 1.82
N PRO A 247 6.04 10.50 1.45
CA PRO A 247 5.04 10.06 2.41
C PRO A 247 5.58 8.93 3.30
N LEU A 248 5.23 8.97 4.58
CA LEU A 248 5.51 7.91 5.54
C LEU A 248 4.21 7.38 6.13
N VAL A 249 3.99 6.08 6.06
CA VAL A 249 2.97 5.39 6.85
C VAL A 249 3.56 5.04 8.21
N GLN A 250 3.04 5.67 9.26
CA GLN A 250 3.49 5.50 10.64
C GLN A 250 2.88 4.23 11.25
N ARG A 251 3.28 3.08 10.73
CA ARG A 251 2.76 1.77 11.14
C ARG A 251 2.96 1.52 12.63
N TYR A 252 4.12 1.92 13.18
CA TYR A 252 4.42 1.79 14.60
C TYR A 252 3.40 2.53 15.47
N GLU A 253 3.14 3.79 15.19
CA GLU A 253 2.19 4.61 15.95
C GLU A 253 0.75 4.16 15.74
N ALA A 254 0.37 3.79 14.52
CA ALA A 254 -0.95 3.28 14.21
C ALA A 254 -1.24 1.98 14.99
N MET A 255 -0.31 1.03 14.98
CA MET A 255 -0.45 -0.23 15.72
C MET A 255 -0.45 0.00 17.23
N ARG A 256 0.37 0.92 17.75
CA ARG A 256 0.38 1.31 19.18
C ARG A 256 -0.97 1.87 19.61
N TYR A 257 -1.54 2.76 18.80
CA TYR A 257 -2.86 3.34 19.05
C TYR A 257 -3.96 2.27 19.08
N LEU A 258 -3.99 1.38 18.10
CA LEU A 258 -4.97 0.28 18.02
C LEU A 258 -4.81 -0.69 19.20
N ALA A 259 -3.58 -1.03 19.59
CA ALA A 259 -3.32 -1.88 20.76
C ALA A 259 -3.83 -1.24 22.06
N THR A 260 -3.64 0.06 22.25
CA THR A 260 -4.13 0.78 23.43
C THR A 260 -5.65 0.77 23.50
N ARG A 261 -6.34 0.95 22.36
CA ARG A 261 -7.81 0.88 22.29
C ARG A 261 -8.34 -0.52 22.59
N ALA A 262 -7.70 -1.55 22.04
CA ALA A 262 -8.08 -2.94 22.31
C ALA A 262 -7.98 -3.27 23.80
N ILE A 263 -6.90 -2.86 24.48
CA ILE A 263 -6.72 -3.04 25.93
C ILE A 263 -7.79 -2.27 26.73
N SER A 264 -8.15 -1.07 26.28
CA SER A 264 -9.19 -0.27 26.94
C SER A 264 -10.58 -0.90 26.79
N ALA A 265 -10.89 -1.45 25.62
CA ALA A 265 -12.14 -2.17 25.39
C ALA A 265 -12.23 -3.48 26.22
N LEU A 266 -11.12 -4.21 26.35
CA LEU A 266 -11.06 -5.43 27.16
C LEU A 266 -11.21 -5.18 28.67
N LYS A 267 -10.85 -3.99 29.16
CA LYS A 267 -11.07 -3.63 30.58
C LYS A 267 -12.53 -3.38 30.92
N GLY A 268 -13.37 -3.07 29.94
CA GLY A 268 -14.80 -2.83 30.08
C GLY A 268 -15.68 -4.09 29.95
N ASP A 269 -15.16 -5.14 29.31
CA ASP A 269 -15.94 -6.36 29.05
C ASP A 269 -15.10 -7.59 29.42
N THR A 270 -15.50 -8.29 30.50
CA THR A 270 -14.75 -9.41 31.09
C THR A 270 -14.87 -10.74 30.31
N ALA A 271 -15.33 -10.72 29.08
CA ALA A 271 -15.53 -11.93 28.30
C ALA A 271 -14.96 -11.78 26.88
N GLN A 272 -13.82 -12.33 26.68
CA GLN A 272 -13.25 -12.90 25.46
C GLN A 272 -11.78 -12.62 25.22
N ALA A 273 -10.99 -12.80 26.25
CA ALA A 273 -9.52 -12.92 26.13
C ALA A 273 -9.08 -14.20 25.34
N GLY A 274 -10.04 -14.94 24.77
CA GLY A 274 -9.78 -16.20 24.05
C GLY A 274 -9.80 -16.11 22.52
N ALA A 275 -10.19 -15.00 21.92
CA ALA A 275 -9.98 -14.78 20.52
C ALA A 275 -8.49 -14.45 20.31
N GLY A 276 -7.65 -15.48 20.23
CA GLY A 276 -6.31 -15.35 19.66
C GLY A 276 -6.46 -14.56 18.39
N PHE A 277 -6.24 -13.27 18.50
CA PHE A 277 -6.32 -12.31 17.43
C PHE A 277 -5.65 -12.95 16.24
N ARG A 278 -6.38 -13.12 15.15
CA ARG A 278 -5.79 -13.41 13.84
C ARG A 278 -5.06 -12.14 13.42
N LEU A 279 -4.07 -11.79 14.24
CA LEU A 279 -3.27 -10.56 14.17
C LEU A 279 -2.64 -10.39 12.80
N ALA A 280 -2.27 -11.52 12.17
CA ALA A 280 -1.72 -11.48 10.84
C ALA A 280 -2.73 -10.94 9.82
N ASP A 281 -3.93 -11.51 9.76
CA ASP A 281 -4.93 -11.15 8.76
C ASP A 281 -5.44 -9.72 8.90
N LEU A 282 -5.83 -9.33 10.12
CA LEU A 282 -6.25 -7.96 10.41
C LEU A 282 -5.08 -6.96 10.26
N GLY A 283 -3.87 -7.35 10.67
CA GLY A 283 -2.68 -6.53 10.52
C GLY A 283 -2.37 -6.23 9.04
N TYR A 284 -2.51 -7.21 8.15
CA TYR A 284 -2.32 -7.00 6.71
C TYR A 284 -3.43 -6.17 6.09
N ARG A 285 -4.68 -6.36 6.52
CA ARG A 285 -5.80 -5.54 6.08
C ARG A 285 -5.60 -4.09 6.48
N CYS A 286 -5.36 -3.83 7.77
CA CYS A 286 -5.13 -2.46 8.24
C CYS A 286 -3.91 -1.82 7.59
N MET A 287 -2.83 -2.56 7.37
CA MET A 287 -1.66 -2.04 6.66
C MET A 287 -2.00 -1.65 5.22
N ALA A 288 -2.75 -2.47 4.49
CA ALA A 288 -3.19 -2.15 3.14
C ALA A 288 -4.08 -0.91 3.11
N GLU A 289 -5.07 -0.80 4.02
CA GLU A 289 -5.93 0.37 4.15
C GLU A 289 -5.13 1.64 4.50
N HIS A 290 -4.17 1.55 5.43
CA HIS A 290 -3.34 2.66 5.86
C HIS A 290 -2.43 3.17 4.73
N VAL A 291 -1.78 2.27 4.00
CA VAL A 291 -0.95 2.63 2.84
C VAL A 291 -1.81 3.24 1.74
N THR A 292 -2.94 2.64 1.40
CA THR A 292 -3.89 3.18 0.42
C THR A 292 -4.35 4.58 0.82
N ARG A 293 -4.67 4.79 2.10
CA ARG A 293 -5.09 6.09 2.61
C ARG A 293 -3.98 7.15 2.50
N ALA A 294 -2.76 6.80 2.87
CA ALA A 294 -1.60 7.69 2.73
C ALA A 294 -1.37 8.10 1.27
N ILE A 295 -1.47 7.15 0.34
CA ILE A 295 -1.35 7.40 -1.10
C ILE A 295 -2.46 8.35 -1.57
N THR A 296 -3.72 8.02 -1.32
CA THR A 296 -4.87 8.81 -1.81
C THR A 296 -4.87 10.23 -1.28
N VAL A 297 -4.54 10.45 0.00
CA VAL A 297 -4.46 11.80 0.58
C VAL A 297 -3.23 12.56 0.06
N SER A 298 -2.11 11.86 -0.21
CA SER A 298 -0.92 12.47 -0.82
C SER A 298 -1.18 12.94 -2.25
N LEU A 299 -2.03 12.25 -3.02
CA LEU A 299 -2.44 12.66 -4.36
C LEU A 299 -3.27 13.95 -4.36
N LEU A 300 -3.96 14.24 -3.26
CA LEU A 300 -4.74 15.47 -3.08
C LEU A 300 -3.87 16.68 -2.69
N GLN A 301 -2.57 16.49 -2.39
CA GLN A 301 -1.69 17.60 -2.04
C GLN A 301 -1.59 18.58 -3.23
N PRO A 302 -1.82 19.90 -2.99
CA PRO A 302 -1.77 20.89 -4.06
C PRO A 302 -0.37 20.98 -4.65
N ASP A 303 -0.30 21.19 -5.95
CA ASP A 303 0.94 21.59 -6.60
C ASP A 303 1.21 23.05 -6.20
N ILE A 304 2.02 23.28 -5.15
CA ILE A 304 2.45 24.61 -4.80
C ILE A 304 3.19 25.16 -6.02
N ALA A 305 2.61 26.14 -6.69
CA ALA A 305 3.32 26.89 -7.71
C ALA A 305 4.55 27.47 -7.03
N THR A 306 5.75 27.11 -7.50
CA THR A 306 6.98 27.81 -7.11
C THR A 306 6.73 29.27 -7.38
N PRO A 307 6.85 30.19 -6.38
CA PRO A 307 6.68 31.60 -6.65
C PRO A 307 7.64 31.95 -7.78
N ALA A 308 7.12 32.54 -8.86
CA ALA A 308 7.92 33.01 -9.97
C ALA A 308 8.99 33.94 -9.36
N VAL A 309 10.26 33.58 -9.53
CA VAL A 309 11.39 34.46 -9.18
C VAL A 309 11.21 35.70 -10.04
N VAL A 310 10.68 36.75 -9.43
CA VAL A 310 10.61 38.07 -10.09
C VAL A 310 12.07 38.47 -10.34
N ALA A 311 12.50 38.38 -11.59
CA ALA A 311 13.79 38.86 -12.01
C ALA A 311 13.88 40.37 -11.66
N PRO A 312 14.94 40.84 -11.02
CA PRO A 312 15.09 42.26 -10.77
C PRO A 312 15.09 43.00 -12.11
N ALA A 313 14.19 43.99 -12.22
CA ALA A 313 14.21 44.93 -13.36
C ALA A 313 15.53 45.70 -13.35
N HIS A 314 16.29 45.59 -14.43
CA HIS A 314 17.48 46.39 -14.70
C HIS A 314 17.09 47.75 -15.29
#